data_da79fbde60ad43ab480cf3b0892bf8c2
#
_entry.id   da79fbde60ad43ab480cf3b0892bf8c2
#
_cell.length_a   1.000
_cell.length_b   1.000
_cell.length_c   1.000
_cell.angle_alpha   90.00
_cell.angle_beta   90.00
_cell.angle_gamma   90.00
#
_symmetry.space_group_name_H-M   'P 1'
#
loop_
_entity.id
_entity.type
_entity.pdbx_description
1 polymer ?
#
loop_
_entity_poly.entity_id
_entity_poly.type
_entity_poly.pdbx_seq_one_letter_code
_entity_poly.pdbx_strand_id
1 'polypeptide(L)'
;MSGIGSRAAVFGATGAIGGALVHELKARGTDCVYALSRHTATAKADGIIPLIADTLDEDSLAAAAAHIGAQGPLDTVIIATGQLHAPGIMPEKALREIRPEAMAAIFAANCTGPALVMKHFLPLLPRGRRARLAVLSARVGSISDNRKGGWYSYRAAKAALNMVVRSAAIETARRAPEAVVVALHPGTVDSALSLPFRSFIPAGQSVAPQIAAARLVTVLEHLHPEQSGRLIAYDGSIIAP
;
A
#
# COMPACT_ATOMS: atom_id res chain seq x y z
N MET A 1 6.85 -17.04 -17.66
CA MET A 1 5.63 -16.87 -16.83
C MET A 1 5.91 -15.79 -15.80
N SER A 2 5.33 -14.61 -15.95
CA SER A 2 5.52 -13.48 -15.02
C SER A 2 4.47 -13.54 -13.91
N GLY A 3 4.41 -14.60 -13.13
CA GLY A 3 3.53 -14.68 -11.97
C GLY A 3 3.90 -13.68 -10.89
N ILE A 4 2.98 -13.47 -9.94
CA ILE A 4 3.15 -12.52 -8.81
C ILE A 4 4.25 -13.00 -7.83
N GLY A 5 4.77 -14.21 -8.01
CA GLY A 5 5.80 -14.84 -7.19
C GLY A 5 5.23 -15.80 -6.15
N SER A 6 6.09 -16.58 -5.52
CA SER A 6 5.69 -17.64 -4.60
C SER A 6 5.54 -17.17 -3.16
N ARG A 7 6.18 -16.06 -2.77
CA ARG A 7 6.14 -15.55 -1.39
C ARG A 7 5.77 -14.06 -1.36
N ALA A 8 4.73 -13.74 -0.62
CA ALA A 8 4.22 -12.37 -0.50
C ALA A 8 4.01 -11.95 0.95
N ALA A 9 4.07 -10.63 1.20
CA ALA A 9 3.71 -10.00 2.47
C ALA A 9 2.69 -8.88 2.21
N VAL A 10 1.58 -8.87 2.96
CA VAL A 10 0.53 -7.86 2.86
C VAL A 10 0.33 -7.20 4.21
N PHE A 11 0.67 -5.91 4.31
CA PHE A 11 0.39 -5.07 5.47
C PHE A 11 -1.03 -4.52 5.43
N GLY A 12 -1.69 -4.46 6.56
CA GLY A 12 -3.09 -4.04 6.64
C GLY A 12 -4.07 -5.15 6.21
N ALA A 13 -3.69 -6.41 6.42
CA ALA A 13 -4.44 -7.60 6.02
C ALA A 13 -5.85 -7.72 6.63
N THR A 14 -6.15 -6.99 7.72
CA THR A 14 -7.48 -6.91 8.32
C THR A 14 -8.37 -5.81 7.71
N GLY A 15 -7.80 -4.95 6.86
CA GLY A 15 -8.55 -3.94 6.12
C GLY A 15 -9.26 -4.54 4.90
N ALA A 16 -10.25 -3.80 4.36
CA ALA A 16 -11.05 -4.26 3.24
C ALA A 16 -10.20 -4.66 2.01
N ILE A 17 -9.32 -3.77 1.56
CA ILE A 17 -8.45 -4.03 0.40
C ILE A 17 -7.34 -5.03 0.77
N GLY A 18 -6.71 -4.88 1.95
CA GLY A 18 -5.62 -5.76 2.38
C GLY A 18 -6.06 -7.21 2.52
N GLY A 19 -7.21 -7.46 3.14
CA GLY A 19 -7.80 -8.81 3.22
C GLY A 19 -8.13 -9.39 1.85
N ALA A 20 -8.72 -8.59 0.96
CA ALA A 20 -9.00 -9.02 -0.41
C ALA A 20 -7.72 -9.34 -1.19
N LEU A 21 -6.63 -8.56 -1.01
CA LEU A 21 -5.33 -8.82 -1.63
C LEU A 21 -4.70 -10.13 -1.14
N VAL A 22 -4.81 -10.47 0.15
CA VAL A 22 -4.34 -11.76 0.69
C VAL A 22 -4.99 -12.92 -0.04
N HIS A 23 -6.30 -12.91 -0.19
CA HIS A 23 -7.04 -13.96 -0.88
C HIS A 23 -6.77 -13.98 -2.39
N GLU A 24 -6.67 -12.82 -3.04
CA GLU A 24 -6.37 -12.73 -4.46
C GLU A 24 -4.97 -13.28 -4.79
N LEU A 25 -3.95 -12.98 -3.97
CA LEU A 25 -2.61 -13.53 -4.14
C LEU A 25 -2.61 -15.06 -4.03
N LYS A 26 -3.35 -15.62 -3.07
CA LYS A 26 -3.53 -17.06 -2.97
C LYS A 26 -4.24 -17.64 -4.19
N ALA A 27 -5.30 -17.02 -4.66
CA ALA A 27 -6.04 -17.46 -5.86
C ALA A 27 -5.17 -17.43 -7.13
N ARG A 28 -4.16 -16.51 -7.19
CA ARG A 28 -3.16 -16.44 -8.28
C ARG A 28 -1.99 -17.43 -8.12
N GLY A 29 -2.01 -18.29 -7.11
CA GLY A 29 -1.00 -19.35 -6.94
C GLY A 29 0.22 -18.94 -6.14
N THR A 30 0.16 -17.84 -5.33
CA THR A 30 1.23 -17.55 -4.36
C THR A 30 1.23 -18.64 -3.28
N ASP A 31 2.37 -19.30 -3.07
CA ASP A 31 2.47 -20.43 -2.14
C ASP A 31 2.27 -19.97 -0.69
N CYS A 32 2.92 -18.87 -0.32
CA CYS A 32 2.91 -18.33 1.05
C CYS A 32 2.60 -16.84 1.05
N VAL A 33 1.56 -16.42 1.77
CA VAL A 33 1.18 -15.03 1.99
C VAL A 33 1.23 -14.71 3.48
N TYR A 34 2.18 -13.87 3.89
CA TYR A 34 2.22 -13.30 5.24
C TYR A 34 1.18 -12.17 5.33
N ALA A 35 0.19 -12.37 6.19
CA ALA A 35 -0.90 -11.43 6.43
C ALA A 35 -0.61 -10.61 7.68
N LEU A 36 -0.05 -9.39 7.50
CA LEU A 36 0.44 -8.55 8.60
C LEU A 36 -0.61 -7.53 9.02
N SER A 37 -0.85 -7.43 10.32
CA SER A 37 -1.75 -6.45 10.92
C SER A 37 -1.39 -6.16 12.37
N ARG A 38 -1.89 -5.06 12.93
CA ARG A 38 -1.67 -4.69 14.33
C ARG A 38 -2.29 -5.67 15.34
N HIS A 39 -3.33 -6.35 14.93
CA HIS A 39 -4.05 -7.33 15.74
C HIS A 39 -4.23 -8.62 14.96
N THR A 40 -4.12 -9.76 15.62
CA THR A 40 -4.38 -11.06 15.00
C THR A 40 -5.88 -11.18 14.70
N ALA A 41 -6.26 -11.03 13.46
CA ALA A 41 -7.65 -11.20 13.05
C ALA A 41 -7.80 -12.03 11.76
N THR A 42 -6.69 -12.39 11.12
CA THR A 42 -6.73 -13.25 9.95
C THR A 42 -6.68 -14.71 10.41
N ALA A 43 -7.71 -15.48 10.10
CA ALA A 43 -7.68 -16.91 10.36
C ALA A 43 -6.52 -17.54 9.59
N LYS A 44 -5.77 -18.41 10.26
CA LYS A 44 -4.76 -19.23 9.60
C LYS A 44 -5.46 -20.13 8.59
N ALA A 45 -5.05 -20.03 7.33
CA ALA A 45 -5.53 -20.86 6.24
C ALA A 45 -4.34 -21.40 5.46
N ASP A 46 -4.57 -22.36 4.58
CA ASP A 46 -3.49 -22.97 3.80
C ASP A 46 -2.71 -21.91 3.01
N GLY A 47 -1.41 -21.82 3.31
CA GLY A 47 -0.50 -20.83 2.72
C GLY A 47 -0.74 -19.37 3.14
N ILE A 48 -1.62 -19.09 4.12
CA ILE A 48 -1.79 -17.77 4.72
C ILE A 48 -1.24 -17.81 6.15
N ILE A 49 -0.22 -17.00 6.41
CA ILE A 49 0.46 -16.93 7.71
C ILE A 49 0.15 -15.57 8.35
N PRO A 50 -0.71 -15.52 9.37
CA PRO A 50 -0.96 -14.28 10.09
C PRO A 50 0.24 -13.90 10.96
N LEU A 51 0.64 -12.63 10.91
CA LEU A 51 1.68 -12.06 11.75
C LEU A 51 1.23 -10.71 12.33
N ILE A 52 1.69 -10.43 13.54
CA ILE A 52 1.51 -9.11 14.15
C ILE A 52 2.64 -8.20 13.67
N ALA A 53 2.26 -7.03 13.12
CA ALA A 53 3.18 -5.95 12.83
C ALA A 53 2.44 -4.60 12.86
N ASP A 54 2.89 -3.70 13.72
CA ASP A 54 2.43 -2.31 13.70
C ASP A 54 3.38 -1.48 12.85
N THR A 55 2.85 -0.79 11.85
CA THR A 55 3.64 0.05 10.94
C THR A 55 4.25 1.27 11.62
N LEU A 56 3.82 1.63 12.82
CA LEU A 56 4.36 2.72 13.62
C LEU A 56 5.25 2.25 14.78
N ASP A 57 5.41 0.95 14.94
CA ASP A 57 6.33 0.32 15.90
C ASP A 57 7.49 -0.32 15.12
N GLU A 58 8.65 0.35 15.16
CA GLU A 58 9.81 -0.08 14.38
C GLU A 58 10.38 -1.43 14.86
N ASP A 59 10.34 -1.72 16.15
CA ASP A 59 10.80 -2.99 16.70
C ASP A 59 9.89 -4.14 16.23
N SER A 60 8.58 -3.91 16.20
CA SER A 60 7.61 -4.85 15.63
C SER A 60 7.88 -5.14 14.16
N LEU A 61 8.22 -4.11 13.37
CA LEU A 61 8.57 -4.27 11.96
C LEU A 61 9.90 -5.02 11.77
N ALA A 62 10.91 -4.71 12.58
CA ALA A 62 12.21 -5.38 12.53
C ALA A 62 12.07 -6.87 12.87
N ALA A 63 11.31 -7.21 13.91
CA ALA A 63 11.05 -8.59 14.30
C ALA A 63 10.30 -9.37 13.21
N ALA A 64 9.26 -8.77 12.60
CA ALA A 64 8.52 -9.39 11.50
C ALA A 64 9.42 -9.58 10.26
N ALA A 65 10.24 -8.60 9.91
CA ALA A 65 11.20 -8.69 8.81
C ALA A 65 12.25 -9.78 9.02
N ALA A 66 12.81 -9.89 10.22
CA ALA A 66 13.76 -10.94 10.59
C ALA A 66 13.13 -12.33 10.50
N HIS A 67 11.92 -12.50 11.05
CA HIS A 67 11.17 -13.76 11.00
C HIS A 67 10.91 -14.21 9.55
N ILE A 68 10.42 -13.30 8.70
CA ILE A 68 10.10 -13.59 7.31
C ILE A 68 11.38 -13.82 6.49
N GLY A 69 12.41 -13.00 6.72
CA GLY A 69 13.69 -13.08 6.03
C GLY A 69 14.44 -14.39 6.28
N ALA A 70 14.32 -14.96 7.47
CA ALA A 70 14.88 -16.27 7.80
C ALA A 70 14.28 -17.42 6.97
N GLN A 71 13.10 -17.22 6.42
CA GLN A 71 12.41 -18.18 5.54
C GLN A 71 12.74 -17.97 4.05
N GLY A 72 13.54 -16.95 3.71
CA GLY A 72 13.95 -16.62 2.34
C GLY A 72 13.34 -15.29 1.81
N PRO A 73 13.70 -14.90 0.58
CA PRO A 73 13.29 -13.63 0.01
C PRO A 73 11.79 -13.55 -0.29
N LEU A 74 11.28 -12.32 -0.33
CA LEU A 74 9.90 -12.00 -0.73
C LEU A 74 9.86 -11.58 -2.20
N ASP A 75 8.93 -12.14 -2.97
CA ASP A 75 8.70 -11.75 -4.35
C ASP A 75 7.78 -10.53 -4.46
N THR A 76 6.84 -10.40 -3.50
CA THR A 76 5.86 -9.32 -3.49
C THR A 76 5.62 -8.82 -2.07
N VAL A 77 5.68 -7.50 -1.90
CA VAL A 77 5.28 -6.80 -0.67
C VAL A 77 4.20 -5.79 -1.01
N ILE A 78 3.06 -5.83 -0.33
CA ILE A 78 1.98 -4.87 -0.52
C ILE A 78 1.66 -4.18 0.81
N ILE A 79 1.75 -2.84 0.82
CA ILE A 79 1.42 -2.02 1.97
C ILE A 79 0.03 -1.43 1.74
N ALA A 80 -0.99 -2.05 2.35
CA ALA A 80 -2.40 -1.66 2.19
C ALA A 80 -2.93 -0.89 3.42
N THR A 81 -2.04 -0.31 4.22
CA THR A 81 -2.42 0.56 5.34
C THR A 81 -2.73 1.98 4.86
N GLY A 82 -3.60 2.66 5.60
CA GLY A 82 -3.92 4.06 5.36
C GLY A 82 -5.09 4.53 6.21
N GLN A 83 -5.12 5.84 6.46
CA GLN A 83 -6.15 6.48 7.27
C GLN A 83 -6.55 7.81 6.63
N LEU A 84 -7.87 8.02 6.44
CA LEU A 84 -8.43 9.28 5.95
C LEU A 84 -9.14 10.05 7.05
N HIS A 85 -9.74 9.30 7.98
CA HIS A 85 -10.45 9.83 9.15
C HIS A 85 -10.26 8.92 10.36
N ALA A 86 -10.52 9.47 11.55
CA ALA A 86 -10.54 8.76 12.83
C ALA A 86 -11.50 9.47 13.79
N PRO A 87 -11.81 8.93 14.97
CA PRO A 87 -12.52 9.69 16.00
C PRO A 87 -11.86 11.04 16.24
N GLY A 88 -12.61 12.12 16.04
CA GLY A 88 -12.12 13.50 16.17
C GLY A 88 -11.23 14.00 15.01
N ILE A 89 -10.97 13.22 13.99
CA ILE A 89 -10.18 13.60 12.80
C ILE A 89 -11.02 13.38 11.55
N MET A 90 -11.38 14.47 10.88
CA MET A 90 -12.02 14.46 9.56
C MET A 90 -11.15 15.23 8.55
N PRO A 91 -11.19 14.89 7.26
CA PRO A 91 -10.45 15.64 6.25
C PRO A 91 -10.89 17.10 6.19
N GLU A 92 -9.94 18.00 6.17
CA GLU A 92 -10.15 19.45 6.18
C GLU A 92 -10.78 19.93 4.87
N LYS A 93 -11.80 20.77 4.97
CA LYS A 93 -12.45 21.46 3.83
C LYS A 93 -11.80 22.81 3.52
N ALA A 94 -11.18 23.43 4.53
CA ALA A 94 -10.56 24.74 4.42
C ALA A 94 -9.24 24.79 5.20
N LEU A 95 -8.32 25.66 4.80
CA LEU A 95 -6.99 25.82 5.41
C LEU A 95 -7.06 26.08 6.93
N ARG A 96 -8.04 26.86 7.38
CA ARG A 96 -8.27 27.17 8.79
C ARG A 96 -8.65 25.98 9.67
N GLU A 97 -8.99 24.84 9.07
CA GLU A 97 -9.36 23.60 9.79
C GLU A 97 -8.16 22.70 10.08
N ILE A 98 -6.97 23.05 9.59
CA ILE A 98 -5.75 22.29 9.87
C ILE A 98 -5.44 22.36 11.37
N ARG A 99 -5.26 21.17 11.96
CA ARG A 99 -4.81 21.00 13.34
C ARG A 99 -3.49 20.21 13.32
N PRO A 100 -2.42 20.71 13.98
CA PRO A 100 -1.10 20.06 13.94
C PRO A 100 -1.13 18.58 14.33
N GLU A 101 -1.86 18.22 15.38
CA GLU A 101 -1.93 16.86 15.91
C GLU A 101 -2.66 15.92 14.94
N ALA A 102 -3.75 16.40 14.32
CA ALA A 102 -4.49 15.64 13.31
C ALA A 102 -3.64 15.43 12.06
N MET A 103 -2.95 16.47 11.60
CA MET A 103 -2.03 16.38 10.46
C MET A 103 -0.89 15.40 10.74
N ALA A 104 -0.26 15.47 11.93
CA ALA A 104 0.79 14.54 12.32
C ALA A 104 0.31 13.08 12.33
N ALA A 105 -0.89 12.81 12.88
CA ALA A 105 -1.48 11.47 12.88
C ALA A 105 -1.76 10.94 11.46
N ILE A 106 -2.25 11.79 10.56
CA ILE A 106 -2.49 11.42 9.16
C ILE A 106 -1.17 11.17 8.43
N PHE A 107 -0.12 11.96 8.67
CA PHE A 107 1.22 11.71 8.12
C PHE A 107 1.82 10.41 8.66
N ALA A 108 1.72 10.17 9.96
CA ALA A 108 2.19 8.93 10.58
C ALA A 108 1.59 7.70 9.88
N ALA A 109 0.27 7.64 9.75
CA ALA A 109 -0.42 6.49 9.17
C ALA A 109 -0.20 6.34 7.64
N ASN A 110 -0.07 7.45 6.89
CA ASN A 110 -0.08 7.40 5.42
C ASN A 110 1.28 7.61 4.77
N CYS A 111 2.28 8.07 5.50
CA CYS A 111 3.63 8.31 4.98
C CYS A 111 4.70 7.64 5.83
N THR A 112 4.80 7.98 7.12
CA THR A 112 5.87 7.47 8.00
C THR A 112 5.80 5.96 8.18
N GLY A 113 4.64 5.42 8.53
CA GLY A 113 4.46 3.97 8.71
C GLY A 113 4.81 3.18 7.44
N PRO A 114 4.25 3.50 6.26
CA PRO A 114 4.67 2.91 5.00
C PRO A 114 6.17 3.04 4.71
N ALA A 115 6.80 4.18 5.05
CA ALA A 115 8.25 4.36 4.88
C ALA A 115 9.06 3.42 5.77
N LEU A 116 8.65 3.23 7.03
CA LEU A 116 9.26 2.26 7.94
C LEU A 116 9.10 0.82 7.44
N VAL A 117 7.94 0.47 6.91
CA VAL A 117 7.77 -0.84 6.24
C VAL A 117 8.74 -0.98 5.07
N MET A 118 8.88 0.02 4.20
CA MET A 118 9.85 0.00 3.10
C MET A 118 11.27 -0.17 3.61
N LYS A 119 11.67 0.51 4.69
CA LYS A 119 13.00 0.41 5.32
C LYS A 119 13.35 -1.04 5.66
N HIS A 120 12.42 -1.79 6.27
CA HIS A 120 12.67 -3.15 6.75
C HIS A 120 12.40 -4.23 5.70
N PHE A 121 11.52 -4.00 4.73
CA PHE A 121 11.07 -5.03 3.81
C PHE A 121 11.66 -4.94 2.40
N LEU A 122 12.11 -3.77 1.94
CA LEU A 122 12.88 -3.68 0.69
C LEU A 122 14.15 -4.54 0.70
N PRO A 123 14.91 -4.65 1.82
CA PRO A 123 16.06 -5.56 1.89
C PRO A 123 15.74 -7.04 1.67
N LEU A 124 14.50 -7.44 1.87
CA LEU A 124 14.06 -8.83 1.70
C LEU A 124 13.73 -9.19 0.25
N LEU A 125 13.71 -8.22 -0.67
CA LEU A 125 13.51 -8.49 -2.09
C LEU A 125 14.76 -9.12 -2.70
N PRO A 126 14.61 -10.13 -3.58
CA PRO A 126 15.71 -10.77 -4.29
C PRO A 126 16.42 -9.77 -5.22
N ARG A 127 17.73 -9.94 -5.41
CA ARG A 127 18.55 -9.04 -6.24
C ARG A 127 18.56 -9.41 -7.73
N GLY A 128 18.46 -10.70 -8.05
CA GLY A 128 18.71 -11.23 -9.39
C GLY A 128 17.46 -11.64 -10.16
N ARG A 129 16.27 -11.30 -9.66
CA ARG A 129 15.01 -11.62 -10.34
C ARG A 129 13.94 -10.59 -10.01
N ARG A 130 12.87 -10.59 -10.81
CA ARG A 130 11.76 -9.65 -10.62
C ARG A 130 11.12 -9.83 -9.24
N ALA A 131 10.98 -8.72 -8.54
CA ALA A 131 10.25 -8.60 -7.29
C ALA A 131 9.50 -7.27 -7.24
N ARG A 132 8.53 -7.14 -6.36
CA ARG A 132 7.67 -5.96 -6.32
C ARG A 132 7.43 -5.50 -4.90
N LEU A 133 7.50 -4.19 -4.68
CA LEU A 133 6.92 -3.55 -3.51
C LEU A 133 5.92 -2.50 -3.97
N ALA A 134 4.69 -2.63 -3.52
CA ALA A 134 3.64 -1.67 -3.80
C ALA A 134 3.07 -1.09 -2.52
N VAL A 135 2.77 0.20 -2.52
CA VAL A 135 2.07 0.85 -1.41
C VAL A 135 0.79 1.51 -1.92
N LEU A 136 -0.32 1.33 -1.19
CA LEU A 136 -1.56 2.01 -1.54
C LEU A 136 -1.44 3.52 -1.29
N SER A 137 -1.49 4.25 -2.36
CA SER A 137 -1.60 5.70 -2.40
C SER A 137 -2.96 6.12 -2.96
N ALA A 138 -3.09 7.34 -3.41
CA ALA A 138 -4.32 7.84 -3.97
C ALA A 138 -4.06 8.93 -5.02
N ARG A 139 -4.94 9.05 -6.02
CA ARG A 139 -4.90 10.13 -7.03
C ARG A 139 -4.86 11.52 -6.39
N VAL A 140 -5.49 11.68 -5.22
CA VAL A 140 -5.47 12.95 -4.48
C VAL A 140 -4.09 13.36 -3.97
N GLY A 141 -3.10 12.46 -3.98
CA GLY A 141 -1.69 12.76 -3.70
C GLY A 141 -0.92 13.33 -4.90
N SER A 142 -1.52 13.39 -6.08
CA SER A 142 -0.96 14.11 -7.23
C SER A 142 -1.13 15.61 -7.04
N ILE A 143 -0.03 16.35 -7.13
CA ILE A 143 -0.03 17.81 -7.01
C ILE A 143 -0.59 18.44 -8.28
N SER A 144 -0.14 17.94 -9.44
CA SER A 144 -0.53 18.47 -10.74
C SER A 144 -1.99 18.16 -11.11
N ASP A 145 -2.58 17.08 -10.59
CA ASP A 145 -3.98 16.68 -10.83
C ASP A 145 -4.95 17.34 -9.83
N ASN A 146 -4.46 18.08 -8.84
CA ASN A 146 -5.29 18.70 -7.82
C ASN A 146 -6.06 19.92 -8.37
N ARG A 147 -7.36 19.74 -8.63
CA ARG A 147 -8.29 20.81 -9.05
C ARG A 147 -9.35 21.10 -7.99
N LYS A 148 -9.49 20.24 -6.98
CA LYS A 148 -10.59 20.31 -6.00
C LYS A 148 -10.21 20.98 -4.68
N GLY A 149 -8.92 20.98 -4.32
CA GLY A 149 -8.47 21.44 -3.00
C GLY A 149 -9.02 20.59 -1.85
N GLY A 150 -8.99 21.12 -0.64
CA GLY A 150 -9.44 20.44 0.59
C GLY A 150 -8.56 19.22 0.93
N TRP A 151 -8.90 18.52 2.03
CA TRP A 151 -8.22 17.31 2.51
C TRP A 151 -6.70 17.52 2.66
N TYR A 152 -6.31 18.64 3.21
CA TYR A 152 -4.94 19.13 3.22
C TYR A 152 -3.96 18.10 3.77
N SER A 153 -4.23 17.58 4.97
CA SER A 153 -3.37 16.60 5.63
C SER A 153 -3.25 15.31 4.81
N TYR A 154 -4.37 14.80 4.30
CA TYR A 154 -4.38 13.54 3.55
C TYR A 154 -3.69 13.68 2.18
N ARG A 155 -3.98 14.74 1.42
CA ARG A 155 -3.30 15.01 0.14
C ARG A 155 -1.81 15.15 0.33
N ALA A 156 -1.39 15.98 1.31
CA ALA A 156 0.02 16.21 1.59
C ALA A 156 0.73 14.91 2.01
N ALA A 157 0.11 14.09 2.88
CA ALA A 157 0.68 12.82 3.28
C ALA A 157 0.81 11.83 2.11
N LYS A 158 -0.16 11.77 1.18
CA LYS A 158 -0.08 10.91 -0.01
C LYS A 158 0.91 11.44 -1.05
N ALA A 159 1.07 12.75 -1.18
CA ALA A 159 2.14 13.35 -2.00
C ALA A 159 3.53 13.04 -1.42
N ALA A 160 3.70 13.17 -0.10
CA ALA A 160 4.93 12.81 0.61
C ALA A 160 5.23 11.30 0.43
N LEU A 161 4.23 10.43 0.55
CA LEU A 161 4.38 9.00 0.28
C LEU A 161 4.87 8.73 -1.14
N ASN A 162 4.29 9.40 -2.15
CA ASN A 162 4.72 9.25 -3.55
C ASN A 162 6.20 9.66 -3.72
N MET A 163 6.66 10.71 -3.04
CA MET A 163 8.08 11.09 -3.03
C MET A 163 8.95 10.04 -2.35
N VAL A 164 8.53 9.48 -1.22
CA VAL A 164 9.26 8.38 -0.54
C VAL A 164 9.39 7.17 -1.46
N VAL A 165 8.31 6.78 -2.13
CA VAL A 165 8.31 5.69 -3.13
C VAL A 165 9.30 5.98 -4.26
N ARG A 166 9.33 7.21 -4.78
CA ARG A 166 10.27 7.59 -5.83
C ARG A 166 11.72 7.46 -5.37
N SER A 167 12.03 7.95 -4.18
CA SER A 167 13.37 7.87 -3.59
C SER A 167 13.79 6.43 -3.33
N ALA A 168 12.90 5.62 -2.74
CA ALA A 168 13.12 4.21 -2.47
C ALA A 168 13.32 3.39 -3.76
N ALA A 169 12.61 3.71 -4.84
CA ALA A 169 12.78 3.07 -6.15
C ALA A 169 14.20 3.33 -6.71
N ILE A 170 14.68 4.58 -6.66
CA ILE A 170 16.02 4.95 -7.12
C ILE A 170 17.10 4.24 -6.31
N GLU A 171 16.94 4.17 -4.99
CA GLU A 171 17.87 3.46 -4.11
C GLU A 171 17.86 1.96 -4.39
N THR A 172 16.68 1.36 -4.49
CA THR A 172 16.50 -0.08 -4.72
C THR A 172 17.10 -0.52 -6.05
N ALA A 173 16.97 0.28 -7.11
CA ALA A 173 17.50 -0.04 -8.44
C ALA A 173 19.02 -0.25 -8.45
N ARG A 174 19.77 0.36 -7.52
CA ARG A 174 21.23 0.19 -7.41
C ARG A 174 21.65 -1.22 -6.98
N ARG A 175 20.82 -1.93 -6.22
CA ARG A 175 21.11 -3.27 -5.68
C ARG A 175 20.23 -4.38 -6.22
N ALA A 176 19.05 -4.05 -6.72
CA ALA A 176 18.04 -4.95 -7.26
C ALA A 176 17.36 -4.30 -8.47
N PRO A 177 18.05 -4.22 -9.62
CA PRO A 177 17.56 -3.49 -10.81
C PRO A 177 16.26 -4.07 -11.38
N GLU A 178 15.98 -5.35 -11.15
CA GLU A 178 14.74 -6.01 -11.56
C GLU A 178 13.56 -5.76 -10.61
N ALA A 179 13.81 -5.13 -9.45
CA ALA A 179 12.76 -4.84 -8.50
C ALA A 179 11.95 -3.61 -8.91
N VAL A 180 10.65 -3.70 -8.71
CA VAL A 180 9.69 -2.62 -8.99
C VAL A 180 9.11 -2.09 -7.68
N VAL A 181 9.31 -0.81 -7.39
CA VAL A 181 8.77 -0.12 -6.21
C VAL A 181 7.80 0.94 -6.67
N VAL A 182 6.51 0.80 -6.37
CA VAL A 182 5.46 1.69 -6.90
C VAL A 182 4.44 2.11 -5.85
N ALA A 183 3.81 3.26 -6.08
CA ALA A 183 2.58 3.65 -5.42
C ALA A 183 1.39 3.21 -6.29
N LEU A 184 0.33 2.67 -5.67
CA LEU A 184 -0.87 2.23 -6.38
C LEU A 184 -2.11 3.01 -5.93
N HIS A 185 -2.88 3.51 -6.90
CA HIS A 185 -4.21 4.06 -6.66
C HIS A 185 -5.28 2.99 -6.93
N PRO A 186 -6.03 2.52 -5.91
CA PRO A 186 -7.00 1.43 -6.08
C PRO A 186 -8.32 1.86 -6.72
N GLY A 187 -8.51 3.14 -7.02
CA GLY A 187 -9.82 3.71 -7.31
C GLY A 187 -10.62 3.96 -6.03
N THR A 188 -11.92 4.14 -6.17
CA THR A 188 -12.84 4.25 -5.03
C THR A 188 -13.34 2.85 -4.67
N VAL A 189 -13.12 2.43 -3.42
CA VAL A 189 -13.42 1.07 -2.96
C VAL A 189 -14.38 1.13 -1.77
N ASP A 190 -15.36 0.24 -1.76
CA ASP A 190 -16.29 0.11 -0.65
C ASP A 190 -15.56 -0.40 0.60
N SER A 191 -15.43 0.49 1.60
CA SER A 191 -14.68 0.23 2.82
C SER A 191 -15.10 1.17 3.94
N ALA A 192 -14.67 0.89 5.17
CA ALA A 192 -14.85 1.81 6.29
C ALA A 192 -14.20 3.19 6.01
N LEU A 193 -13.09 3.23 5.25
CA LEU A 193 -12.39 4.46 4.89
C LEU A 193 -13.22 5.37 3.97
N SER A 194 -13.98 4.80 3.04
CA SER A 194 -14.82 5.55 2.08
C SER A 194 -16.24 5.81 2.59
N LEU A 195 -16.68 5.08 3.61
CA LEU A 195 -18.05 5.10 4.11
C LEU A 195 -18.60 6.51 4.42
N PRO A 196 -17.87 7.42 5.12
CA PRO A 196 -18.37 8.77 5.41
C PRO A 196 -18.56 9.65 4.17
N PHE A 197 -18.01 9.25 3.02
CA PHE A 197 -17.99 10.04 1.78
C PHE A 197 -18.86 9.43 0.68
N ARG A 198 -19.62 8.35 0.96
CA ARG A 198 -20.43 7.63 -0.03
C ARG A 198 -21.43 8.53 -0.77
N SER A 199 -22.02 9.48 -0.09
CA SER A 199 -22.97 10.42 -0.71
C SER A 199 -22.36 11.33 -1.79
N PHE A 200 -21.04 11.47 -1.80
CA PHE A 200 -20.30 12.27 -2.79
C PHE A 200 -19.71 11.42 -3.93
N ILE A 201 -19.87 10.09 -3.88
CA ILE A 201 -19.37 9.17 -4.89
C ILE A 201 -20.51 8.93 -5.89
N PRO A 202 -20.32 9.24 -7.19
CA PRO A 202 -21.32 8.94 -8.20
C PRO A 202 -21.65 7.44 -8.26
N ALA A 203 -22.89 7.11 -8.56
CA ALA A 203 -23.34 5.73 -8.69
C ALA A 203 -22.43 4.94 -9.68
N GLY A 204 -22.03 3.74 -9.31
CA GLY A 204 -21.16 2.88 -10.14
C GLY A 204 -19.66 3.21 -10.10
N GLN A 205 -19.22 4.25 -9.39
CA GLN A 205 -17.79 4.58 -9.27
C GLN A 205 -17.09 3.91 -8.08
N SER A 206 -17.82 3.26 -7.20
CA SER A 206 -17.24 2.45 -6.12
C SER A 206 -17.30 0.98 -6.50
N VAL A 207 -16.24 0.25 -6.17
CA VAL A 207 -16.12 -1.18 -6.44
C VAL A 207 -15.92 -1.97 -5.15
N ALA A 208 -16.32 -3.24 -5.16
CA ALA A 208 -16.05 -4.15 -4.05
C ALA A 208 -14.53 -4.34 -3.85
N PRO A 209 -14.06 -4.58 -2.61
CA PRO A 209 -12.65 -4.81 -2.33
C PRO A 209 -12.01 -5.92 -3.16
N GLN A 210 -12.74 -6.97 -3.47
CA GLN A 210 -12.28 -8.10 -4.28
C GLN A 210 -11.99 -7.68 -5.73
N ILE A 211 -12.82 -6.82 -6.31
CA ILE A 211 -12.61 -6.28 -7.66
C ILE A 211 -11.38 -5.37 -7.66
N ALA A 212 -11.23 -4.53 -6.63
CA ALA A 212 -10.04 -3.68 -6.50
C ALA A 212 -8.77 -4.52 -6.36
N ALA A 213 -8.78 -5.55 -5.52
CA ALA A 213 -7.65 -6.44 -5.32
C ALA A 213 -7.25 -7.16 -6.63
N ALA A 214 -8.20 -7.72 -7.35
CA ALA A 214 -7.95 -8.39 -8.63
C ALA A 214 -7.30 -7.44 -9.65
N ARG A 215 -7.82 -6.21 -9.79
CA ARG A 215 -7.23 -5.18 -10.66
C ARG A 215 -5.81 -4.83 -10.26
N LEU A 216 -5.57 -4.58 -8.96
CA LEU A 216 -4.25 -4.22 -8.46
C LEU A 216 -3.21 -5.34 -8.64
N VAL A 217 -3.59 -6.60 -8.40
CA VAL A 217 -2.70 -7.74 -8.63
C VAL A 217 -2.42 -7.89 -10.13
N THR A 218 -3.42 -7.73 -10.99
CA THR A 218 -3.20 -7.73 -12.46
C THR A 218 -2.23 -6.63 -12.88
N VAL A 219 -2.37 -5.40 -12.35
CA VAL A 219 -1.41 -4.33 -12.61
C VAL A 219 0.00 -4.74 -12.17
N LEU A 220 0.14 -5.26 -10.95
CA LEU A 220 1.44 -5.67 -10.40
C LEU A 220 2.14 -6.74 -11.23
N GLU A 221 1.39 -7.69 -11.81
CA GLU A 221 1.93 -8.75 -12.68
C GLU A 221 2.59 -8.19 -13.94
N HIS A 222 2.05 -7.09 -14.47
CA HIS A 222 2.47 -6.49 -15.73
C HIS A 222 3.45 -5.31 -15.57
N LEU A 223 3.81 -4.92 -14.32
CA LEU A 223 4.78 -3.86 -14.11
C LEU A 223 6.19 -4.28 -14.51
N HIS A 224 6.92 -3.32 -15.07
CA HIS A 224 8.31 -3.43 -15.46
C HIS A 224 9.20 -2.44 -14.67
N PRO A 225 10.52 -2.67 -14.58
CA PRO A 225 11.45 -1.81 -13.84
C PRO A 225 11.38 -0.32 -14.24
N GLU A 226 11.08 -0.01 -15.50
CA GLU A 226 10.96 1.36 -16.02
C GLU A 226 9.81 2.16 -15.39
N GLN A 227 8.82 1.43 -14.83
CA GLN A 227 7.68 2.03 -14.13
C GLN A 227 7.95 2.24 -12.63
N SER A 228 9.13 1.78 -12.13
CA SER A 228 9.49 1.94 -10.73
C SER A 228 9.53 3.40 -10.30
N GLY A 229 9.03 3.70 -9.13
CA GLY A 229 8.91 5.06 -8.59
C GLY A 229 7.73 5.87 -9.12
N ARG A 230 6.76 5.24 -9.81
CA ARG A 230 5.56 5.90 -10.33
C ARG A 230 4.35 5.67 -9.43
N LEU A 231 3.36 6.57 -9.55
CA LEU A 231 2.01 6.37 -9.07
C LEU A 231 1.18 5.75 -10.21
N ILE A 232 0.70 4.53 -10.01
CA ILE A 232 -0.02 3.75 -11.04
C ILE A 232 -1.47 3.58 -10.58
N ALA A 233 -2.42 3.81 -11.47
CA ALA A 233 -3.84 3.59 -11.21
C ALA A 233 -4.22 2.11 -11.38
N TYR A 234 -5.39 1.74 -10.88
CA TYR A 234 -5.98 0.39 -10.95
C TYR A 234 -6.17 -0.16 -12.37
N ASP A 235 -6.10 0.69 -13.38
CA ASP A 235 -6.18 0.35 -14.80
C ASP A 235 -4.80 0.30 -15.49
N GLY A 236 -3.71 0.45 -14.71
CA GLY A 236 -2.33 0.47 -15.20
C GLY A 236 -1.86 1.82 -15.72
N SER A 237 -2.71 2.85 -15.78
CA SER A 237 -2.31 4.18 -16.21
C SER A 237 -1.40 4.88 -15.17
N ILE A 238 -0.45 5.68 -15.66
CA ILE A 238 0.41 6.50 -14.80
C ILE A 238 -0.35 7.76 -14.42
N ILE A 239 -0.42 8.04 -13.12
CA ILE A 239 -0.93 9.31 -12.60
C ILE A 239 0.24 10.28 -12.50
N ALA A 240 0.09 11.48 -13.05
CA ALA A 240 1.09 12.53 -12.96
C ALA A 240 1.36 12.93 -11.49
N PRO A 241 2.60 13.31 -11.13
CA PRO A 241 2.97 13.70 -9.78
C PRO A 241 2.34 15.01 -9.31
#